data_7fa44341147fbe8060c4b1126c0644a7
#
_entry.id   7fa44341147fbe8060c4b1126c0644a7
#
_cell.length_a   1.000
_cell.length_b   1.000
_cell.length_c   1.000
_cell.angle_alpha   90.00
_cell.angle_beta   90.00
_cell.angle_gamma   90.00
#
_symmetry.space_group_name_H-M   'P 1'
#
loop_
_entity.id
_entity.type
_entity.pdbx_description
1 polymer ?
#
loop_
_entity_poly.entity_id
_entity_poly.type
_entity_poly.pdbx_seq_one_letter_code
_entity_poly.pdbx_strand_id
1 'polypeptide(L)'
;MEDIFEDRESPEKILLKTERLLRGRFRKNKQAILGLDVSHRRNWIKTLVNSKEINKYIESEAGSNKRKAMLLNRRAIKYAEEICSDVSYTVVGSLYDAALSWFWNNRYEELKFIGLEKVKNLAVDNSLIFTPCHRSHVDYLALSYILYKNDLMLPQIAAGINLNLPILGRILRNGGAFFMRRSFSENRLYSIVFFEHLKKLLIRGNSIEFFPEGARSRSGKLLPPRPGLLS
;
A
#
# COMPACT_ATOMS: atom_id res chain seq x y z
N MET A 1 -43.39 -32.26 -33.54
CA MET A 1 -43.02 -30.82 -33.56
C MET A 1 -43.35 -30.30 -32.18
N GLU A 2 -42.70 -30.88 -31.20
CA GLU A 2 -42.81 -30.57 -29.76
C GLU A 2 -41.39 -30.51 -29.23
N ASP A 3 -41.20 -29.59 -28.27
CA ASP A 3 -40.01 -29.47 -27.39
C ASP A 3 -38.71 -28.88 -27.95
N ILE A 4 -38.78 -27.57 -28.28
CA ILE A 4 -37.59 -26.71 -28.35
C ILE A 4 -37.72 -25.47 -27.37
N PHE A 5 -38.56 -25.58 -26.36
CA PHE A 5 -38.78 -24.45 -25.42
C PHE A 5 -38.59 -24.84 -23.95
N GLU A 6 -37.64 -25.68 -23.61
CA GLU A 6 -37.21 -25.86 -22.22
C GLU A 6 -35.71 -25.63 -22.11
N ASP A 7 -35.35 -24.54 -21.59
CA ASP A 7 -34.31 -24.20 -20.60
C ASP A 7 -33.94 -22.69 -20.60
N ARG A 8 -34.94 -21.84 -20.59
CA ARG A 8 -34.68 -20.43 -20.23
C ARG A 8 -34.61 -20.35 -18.71
N GLU A 9 -33.38 -20.37 -18.16
CA GLU A 9 -33.19 -20.01 -16.75
C GLU A 9 -34.00 -18.75 -16.41
N SER A 10 -34.76 -18.79 -15.32
CA SER A 10 -35.58 -17.64 -14.91
C SER A 10 -34.70 -16.40 -14.72
N PRO A 11 -35.21 -15.19 -15.04
CA PRO A 11 -34.43 -13.94 -14.88
C PRO A 11 -33.82 -13.79 -13.48
N GLU A 12 -34.49 -14.31 -12.45
CA GLU A 12 -33.97 -14.30 -11.07
C GLU A 12 -32.76 -15.24 -10.90
N LYS A 13 -32.78 -16.42 -11.51
CA LYS A 13 -31.64 -17.35 -11.47
C LYS A 13 -30.42 -16.78 -12.21
N ILE A 14 -30.65 -16.12 -13.36
CA ILE A 14 -29.60 -15.43 -14.11
C ILE A 14 -29.03 -14.29 -13.28
N LEU A 15 -29.88 -13.50 -12.62
CA LEU A 15 -29.46 -12.39 -11.76
C LEU A 15 -28.61 -12.89 -10.59
N LEU A 16 -29.06 -13.92 -9.87
CA LEU A 16 -28.34 -14.53 -8.76
C LEU A 16 -26.99 -15.16 -9.19
N LYS A 17 -26.97 -15.80 -10.35
CA LYS A 17 -25.75 -16.39 -10.92
C LYS A 17 -24.74 -15.31 -11.32
N THR A 18 -25.22 -14.23 -11.94
CA THR A 18 -24.42 -13.07 -12.31
C THR A 18 -23.89 -12.35 -11.08
N GLU A 19 -24.71 -12.14 -10.06
CA GLU A 19 -24.32 -11.53 -8.79
C GLU A 19 -23.25 -12.37 -8.05
N ARG A 20 -23.42 -13.69 -8.03
CA ARG A 20 -22.43 -14.62 -7.45
C ARG A 20 -21.11 -14.62 -8.22
N LEU A 21 -21.15 -14.55 -9.55
CA LEU A 21 -19.96 -14.43 -10.41
C LEU A 21 -19.25 -13.09 -10.21
N LEU A 22 -20.00 -11.98 -10.16
CA LEU A 22 -19.46 -10.66 -9.89
C LEU A 22 -18.83 -10.55 -8.50
N ARG A 23 -19.48 -11.10 -7.48
CA ARG A 23 -18.93 -11.17 -6.11
C ARG A 23 -17.66 -12.03 -6.04
N GLY A 24 -17.62 -13.14 -6.77
CA GLY A 24 -16.44 -14.01 -6.88
C GLY A 24 -15.28 -13.31 -7.59
N ARG A 25 -15.55 -12.62 -8.70
CA ARG A 25 -14.57 -11.83 -9.46
C ARG A 25 -14.05 -10.65 -8.65
N PHE A 26 -14.94 -9.92 -7.99
CA PHE A 26 -14.60 -8.82 -7.08
C PHE A 26 -13.70 -9.29 -5.93
N ARG A 27 -13.97 -10.46 -5.33
CA ARG A 27 -13.17 -11.03 -4.26
C ARG A 27 -11.78 -11.45 -4.72
N LYS A 28 -11.66 -12.05 -5.92
CA LYS A 28 -10.39 -12.42 -6.54
C LYS A 28 -9.52 -11.21 -6.86
N ASN A 29 -10.10 -10.20 -7.51
CA ASN A 29 -9.41 -8.97 -7.85
C ASN A 29 -9.00 -8.18 -6.60
N LYS A 30 -9.86 -8.12 -5.58
CA LYS A 30 -9.54 -7.50 -4.31
C LYS A 30 -8.30 -8.13 -3.66
N GLN A 31 -8.23 -9.45 -3.63
CA GLN A 31 -7.11 -10.16 -3.04
C GLN A 31 -5.82 -9.98 -3.85
N ALA A 32 -5.89 -10.00 -5.18
CA ALA A 32 -4.76 -9.73 -6.05
C ALA A 32 -4.19 -8.32 -5.84
N ILE A 33 -5.05 -7.32 -5.71
CA ILE A 33 -4.66 -5.91 -5.59
C ILE A 33 -4.17 -5.55 -4.18
N LEU A 34 -4.85 -6.03 -3.14
CA LEU A 34 -4.50 -5.70 -1.74
C LEU A 34 -3.51 -6.68 -1.10
N GLY A 35 -3.22 -7.80 -1.76
CA GLY A 35 -2.43 -8.89 -1.18
C GLY A 35 -3.25 -9.80 -0.25
N LEU A 36 -2.55 -10.76 0.36
CA LEU A 36 -3.18 -11.80 1.18
C LEU A 36 -3.72 -11.29 2.52
N ASP A 37 -3.15 -10.21 3.05
CA ASP A 37 -3.54 -9.64 4.35
C ASP A 37 -4.36 -8.37 4.18
N VAL A 38 -5.67 -8.52 4.32
CA VAL A 38 -6.66 -7.43 4.31
C VAL A 38 -7.07 -7.00 5.72
N SER A 39 -6.19 -7.17 6.72
CA SER A 39 -6.50 -6.76 8.09
C SER A 39 -6.73 -5.25 8.17
N HIS A 40 -7.77 -4.85 8.93
CA HIS A 40 -8.06 -3.45 9.15
C HIS A 40 -6.88 -2.75 9.84
N ARG A 41 -6.61 -1.50 9.50
CA ARG A 41 -5.54 -0.65 10.06
C ARG A 41 -5.45 -0.74 11.60
N ARG A 42 -6.56 -0.79 12.32
CA ARG A 42 -6.58 -0.94 13.78
C ARG A 42 -5.91 -2.23 14.25
N ASN A 43 -6.20 -3.35 13.61
CA ASN A 43 -5.59 -4.64 13.92
C ASN A 43 -4.11 -4.65 13.58
N TRP A 44 -3.75 -4.03 12.46
CA TRP A 44 -2.37 -3.84 12.06
C TRP A 44 -1.58 -3.07 13.11
N ILE A 45 -2.05 -1.89 13.53
CA ILE A 45 -1.42 -1.06 14.56
C ILE A 45 -1.27 -1.86 15.87
N LYS A 46 -2.32 -2.56 16.31
CA LYS A 46 -2.27 -3.40 17.51
C LYS A 46 -1.20 -4.48 17.42
N THR A 47 -1.14 -5.19 16.28
CA THR A 47 -0.13 -6.24 16.04
C THR A 47 1.29 -5.65 15.95
N LEU A 48 1.42 -4.47 15.38
CA LEU A 48 2.70 -3.77 15.25
C LEU A 48 3.24 -3.36 16.62
N VAL A 49 2.44 -2.67 17.42
CA VAL A 49 2.86 -2.15 18.73
C VAL A 49 3.18 -3.28 19.73
N ASN A 50 2.50 -4.42 19.59
CA ASN A 50 2.77 -5.62 20.39
C ASN A 50 3.95 -6.48 19.84
N SER A 51 4.76 -5.94 18.89
CA SER A 51 5.93 -6.68 18.41
C SER A 51 6.99 -6.84 19.50
N LYS A 52 7.77 -7.90 19.38
CA LYS A 52 8.83 -8.24 20.35
C LYS A 52 9.87 -7.10 20.48
N GLU A 53 10.24 -6.49 19.35
CA GLU A 53 11.27 -5.45 19.34
C GLU A 53 10.79 -4.15 20.02
N ILE A 54 9.53 -3.76 19.81
CA ILE A 54 8.95 -2.57 20.47
C ILE A 54 8.82 -2.82 21.97
N ASN A 55 8.31 -3.97 22.38
CA ASN A 55 8.17 -4.32 23.80
C ASN A 55 9.53 -4.39 24.49
N LYS A 56 10.52 -5.04 23.89
CA LYS A 56 11.89 -5.10 24.40
C LYS A 56 12.50 -3.71 24.63
N TYR A 57 12.27 -2.80 23.68
CA TYR A 57 12.73 -1.42 23.83
C TYR A 57 12.00 -0.70 24.97
N ILE A 58 10.69 -0.84 25.07
CA ILE A 58 9.89 -0.21 26.14
C ILE A 58 10.34 -0.74 27.51
N GLU A 59 10.54 -2.04 27.65
CA GLU A 59 11.02 -2.67 28.89
C GLU A 59 12.42 -2.18 29.27
N SER A 60 13.35 -2.12 28.31
CA SER A 60 14.72 -1.64 28.55
C SER A 60 14.78 -0.20 28.98
N GLU A 61 13.91 0.68 28.40
CA GLU A 61 13.88 2.10 28.72
C GLU A 61 13.11 2.40 30.00
N ALA A 62 12.08 1.65 30.29
CA ALA A 62 11.24 1.89 31.46
C ALA A 62 11.79 1.23 32.73
N GLY A 63 12.52 0.12 32.61
CA GLY A 63 12.91 -0.71 33.73
C GLY A 63 11.68 -1.08 34.58
N SER A 64 11.74 -0.83 35.87
CA SER A 64 10.63 -1.04 36.82
C SER A 64 9.55 0.07 36.83
N ASN A 65 9.75 1.14 36.08
CA ASN A 65 8.87 2.31 36.10
C ASN A 65 7.63 2.09 35.19
N LYS A 66 6.54 1.58 35.76
CA LYS A 66 5.27 1.31 35.07
C LYS A 66 4.67 2.54 34.37
N ARG A 67 4.82 3.75 34.97
CA ARG A 67 4.32 4.99 34.37
C ARG A 67 5.09 5.36 33.10
N LYS A 68 6.42 5.20 33.11
CA LYS A 68 7.27 5.42 31.92
C LYS A 68 6.94 4.41 30.83
N ALA A 69 6.76 3.12 31.17
CA ALA A 69 6.34 2.09 30.22
C ALA A 69 5.01 2.44 29.53
N MET A 70 4.01 2.85 30.29
CA MET A 70 2.72 3.27 29.74
C MET A 70 2.85 4.47 28.81
N LEU A 71 3.68 5.46 29.12
CA LEU A 71 3.92 6.63 28.27
C LEU A 71 4.62 6.24 26.96
N LEU A 72 5.62 5.36 27.01
CA LEU A 72 6.32 4.87 25.82
C LEU A 72 5.39 4.06 24.94
N ASN A 73 4.53 3.22 25.50
CA ASN A 73 3.53 2.46 24.74
C ASN A 73 2.53 3.39 24.04
N ARG A 74 2.02 4.42 24.70
CA ARG A 74 1.16 5.44 24.09
C ARG A 74 1.87 6.17 22.94
N ARG A 75 3.17 6.47 23.08
CA ARG A 75 3.98 7.06 22.00
C ARG A 75 4.14 6.08 20.83
N ALA A 76 4.40 4.81 21.08
CA ALA A 76 4.49 3.78 20.03
C ALA A 76 3.18 3.67 19.24
N ILE A 77 2.02 3.71 19.92
CA ILE A 77 0.70 3.73 19.26
C ILE A 77 0.56 4.96 18.36
N LYS A 78 0.89 6.15 18.86
CA LYS A 78 0.83 7.39 18.06
C LYS A 78 1.75 7.34 16.84
N TYR A 79 2.95 6.79 16.98
CA TYR A 79 3.87 6.62 15.86
C TYR A 79 3.34 5.60 14.84
N ALA A 80 2.78 4.48 15.30
CA ALA A 80 2.14 3.53 14.40
C ALA A 80 0.93 4.14 13.66
N GLU A 81 0.11 4.96 14.34
CA GLU A 81 -0.98 5.72 13.73
C GLU A 81 -0.49 6.77 12.72
N GLU A 82 0.66 7.39 12.97
CA GLU A 82 1.29 8.31 12.03
C GLU A 82 1.78 7.58 10.79
N ILE A 83 2.44 6.43 10.95
CA ILE A 83 3.11 5.68 9.89
C ILE A 83 2.13 4.88 9.03
N CYS A 84 1.28 4.05 9.62
CA CYS A 84 0.56 2.99 8.91
C CYS A 84 -0.44 3.49 7.86
N SER A 85 -0.47 2.83 6.71
CA SER A 85 -1.48 2.96 5.67
C SER A 85 -2.85 2.40 6.10
N ASP A 86 -3.88 2.63 5.29
CA ASP A 86 -5.25 2.16 5.50
C ASP A 86 -5.89 1.82 4.15
N VAL A 87 -5.36 0.82 3.47
CA VAL A 87 -5.74 0.53 2.09
C VAL A 87 -7.21 0.19 1.97
N SER A 88 -7.93 0.95 1.14
CA SER A 88 -9.33 0.73 0.83
C SER A 88 -9.52 0.35 -0.63
N TYR A 89 -9.98 -0.88 -0.88
CA TYR A 89 -10.25 -1.34 -2.25
C TYR A 89 -11.24 -0.45 -2.99
N THR A 90 -12.27 0.05 -2.31
CA THR A 90 -13.26 0.94 -2.91
C THR A 90 -12.63 2.26 -3.36
N VAL A 91 -11.76 2.86 -2.52
CA VAL A 91 -11.04 4.10 -2.87
C VAL A 91 -10.06 3.85 -3.99
N VAL A 92 -9.30 2.75 -3.93
CA VAL A 92 -8.36 2.34 -4.98
C VAL A 92 -9.10 2.15 -6.30
N GLY A 93 -10.17 1.35 -6.33
CA GLY A 93 -10.96 1.10 -7.54
C GLY A 93 -11.54 2.39 -8.13
N SER A 94 -12.21 3.22 -7.32
CA SER A 94 -12.78 4.49 -7.78
C SER A 94 -11.71 5.45 -8.31
N LEU A 95 -10.56 5.52 -7.65
CA LEU A 95 -9.45 6.38 -8.07
C LEU A 95 -8.84 5.91 -9.38
N TYR A 96 -8.55 4.61 -9.52
CA TYR A 96 -7.85 4.09 -10.68
C TYR A 96 -8.77 3.88 -11.88
N ASP A 97 -10.01 3.43 -11.69
CA ASP A 97 -10.94 3.21 -12.79
C ASP A 97 -11.58 4.51 -13.31
N ALA A 98 -11.97 5.42 -12.44
CA ALA A 98 -12.60 6.68 -12.85
C ALA A 98 -11.57 7.79 -13.09
N ALA A 99 -10.86 8.21 -12.04
CA ALA A 99 -10.04 9.43 -12.12
C ALA A 99 -8.75 9.22 -12.95
N LEU A 100 -7.98 8.16 -12.68
CA LEU A 100 -6.71 7.95 -13.37
C LEU A 100 -6.91 7.43 -14.80
N SER A 101 -7.90 6.57 -15.06
CA SER A 101 -8.20 6.16 -16.44
C SER A 101 -8.61 7.34 -17.29
N TRP A 102 -9.49 8.20 -16.77
CA TRP A 102 -9.86 9.45 -17.45
C TRP A 102 -8.65 10.36 -17.69
N PHE A 103 -7.81 10.56 -16.67
CA PHE A 103 -6.59 11.38 -16.78
C PHE A 103 -5.64 10.86 -17.86
N TRP A 104 -5.33 9.55 -17.84
CA TRP A 104 -4.41 8.96 -18.80
C TRP A 104 -4.96 8.99 -20.22
N ASN A 105 -6.23 8.63 -20.42
CA ASN A 105 -6.86 8.60 -21.74
C ASN A 105 -7.01 9.98 -22.38
N ASN A 106 -7.12 11.05 -21.56
CA ASN A 106 -7.26 12.41 -22.08
C ASN A 106 -5.94 13.19 -22.23
N ARG A 107 -4.84 12.68 -21.66
CA ARG A 107 -3.56 13.41 -21.64
C ARG A 107 -2.45 12.71 -22.41
N TYR A 108 -2.61 11.43 -22.67
CA TYR A 108 -1.61 10.61 -23.34
C TYR A 108 -2.28 9.74 -24.40
N GLU A 109 -1.71 9.71 -25.60
CA GLU A 109 -2.20 8.90 -26.72
C GLU A 109 -1.95 7.41 -26.46
N GLU A 110 -0.82 7.08 -25.84
CA GLU A 110 -0.43 5.71 -25.55
C GLU A 110 0.42 5.63 -24.27
N LEU A 111 0.19 4.59 -23.47
CA LEU A 111 1.04 4.20 -22.35
C LEU A 111 1.76 2.90 -22.71
N LYS A 112 3.05 3.00 -23.00
CA LYS A 112 3.91 1.84 -23.29
C LYS A 112 4.54 1.30 -22.02
N PHE A 113 4.34 0.03 -21.76
CA PHE A 113 4.91 -0.67 -20.61
C PHE A 113 5.95 -1.66 -21.08
N ILE A 114 7.23 -1.42 -20.75
CA ILE A 114 8.34 -2.29 -21.11
C ILE A 114 8.75 -3.09 -19.88
N GLY A 115 8.88 -4.41 -20.01
CA GLY A 115 9.35 -5.28 -18.93
C GLY A 115 8.28 -5.74 -17.93
N LEU A 116 6.99 -5.47 -18.17
CA LEU A 116 5.89 -5.86 -17.28
C LEU A 116 5.82 -7.37 -17.03
N GLU A 117 6.10 -8.21 -18.04
CA GLU A 117 6.11 -9.67 -17.88
C GLU A 117 7.17 -10.15 -16.88
N LYS A 118 8.32 -9.49 -16.82
CA LYS A 118 9.34 -9.78 -15.79
C LYS A 118 8.81 -9.49 -14.40
N VAL A 119 8.09 -8.36 -14.24
CA VAL A 119 7.47 -7.99 -12.96
C VAL A 119 6.40 -9.00 -12.56
N LYS A 120 5.54 -9.42 -13.49
CA LYS A 120 4.51 -10.46 -13.24
C LYS A 120 5.14 -11.76 -12.76
N ASN A 121 6.16 -12.24 -13.43
CA ASN A 121 6.85 -13.48 -13.07
C ASN A 121 7.52 -13.40 -11.69
N LEU A 122 8.14 -12.26 -11.36
CA LEU A 122 8.76 -12.05 -10.06
C LEU A 122 7.73 -11.91 -8.93
N ALA A 123 6.57 -11.30 -9.22
CA ALA A 123 5.52 -11.04 -8.23
C ALA A 123 4.80 -12.30 -7.75
N VAL A 124 4.92 -13.44 -8.43
CA VAL A 124 4.24 -14.69 -8.06
C VAL A 124 4.65 -15.14 -6.66
N ASP A 125 5.96 -15.16 -6.38
CA ASP A 125 6.50 -15.74 -5.15
C ASP A 125 7.32 -14.73 -4.32
N ASN A 126 7.36 -13.46 -4.70
CA ASN A 126 8.20 -12.47 -4.06
C ASN A 126 7.46 -11.19 -3.68
N SER A 127 7.82 -10.62 -2.55
CA SER A 127 7.56 -9.20 -2.27
C SER A 127 8.50 -8.33 -3.10
N LEU A 128 7.97 -7.38 -3.82
CA LEU A 128 8.77 -6.51 -4.69
C LEU A 128 9.07 -5.18 -4.01
N ILE A 129 10.29 -4.70 -4.20
CA ILE A 129 10.67 -3.34 -3.80
C ILE A 129 10.85 -2.51 -5.07
N PHE A 130 9.94 -1.57 -5.27
CA PHE A 130 9.97 -0.65 -6.40
C PHE A 130 10.75 0.61 -6.03
N THR A 131 11.76 0.93 -6.82
CA THR A 131 12.62 2.11 -6.62
C THR A 131 12.65 2.99 -7.87
N PRO A 132 11.53 3.59 -8.26
CA PRO A 132 11.46 4.40 -9.46
C PRO A 132 12.24 5.71 -9.31
N CYS A 133 12.66 6.30 -10.46
CA CYS A 133 13.18 7.65 -10.51
C CYS A 133 12.08 8.64 -10.12
N HIS A 134 12.43 9.67 -9.33
CA HIS A 134 11.45 10.67 -8.89
C HIS A 134 11.54 11.96 -9.69
N ARG A 135 10.65 12.13 -10.67
CA ARG A 135 10.58 13.32 -11.53
C ARG A 135 9.32 14.13 -11.31
N SER A 136 8.21 13.46 -11.01
CA SER A 136 6.89 14.06 -10.91
C SER A 136 6.07 13.46 -9.77
N HIS A 137 5.00 14.14 -9.37
CA HIS A 137 3.94 13.56 -8.54
C HIS A 137 3.09 12.50 -9.28
N VAL A 138 3.30 12.36 -10.58
CA VAL A 138 2.61 11.36 -11.40
C VAL A 138 3.29 10.00 -11.33
N ASP A 139 4.57 9.92 -10.95
CA ASP A 139 5.38 8.70 -11.00
C ASP A 139 4.75 7.55 -10.20
N TYR A 140 4.41 7.77 -8.93
CA TYR A 140 3.79 6.75 -8.08
C TYR A 140 2.35 6.42 -8.50
N LEU A 141 1.63 7.38 -9.10
CA LEU A 141 0.30 7.14 -9.66
C LEU A 141 0.38 6.29 -10.93
N ALA A 142 1.38 6.54 -11.78
CA ALA A 142 1.60 5.79 -13.02
C ALA A 142 1.95 4.33 -12.70
N LEU A 143 2.92 4.09 -11.80
CA LEU A 143 3.30 2.74 -11.42
C LEU A 143 2.11 1.98 -10.81
N SER A 144 1.43 2.57 -9.83
CA SER A 144 0.27 1.95 -9.21
C SER A 144 -0.86 1.70 -10.22
N TYR A 145 -1.12 2.62 -11.15
CA TYR A 145 -2.12 2.44 -12.20
C TYR A 145 -1.79 1.27 -13.13
N ILE A 146 -0.52 1.15 -13.54
CA ILE A 146 -0.04 0.05 -14.37
C ILE A 146 -0.26 -1.29 -13.66
N LEU A 147 0.17 -1.38 -12.41
CA LEU A 147 0.02 -2.60 -11.61
C LEU A 147 -1.46 -2.96 -11.42
N TYR A 148 -2.30 -1.97 -11.08
CA TYR A 148 -3.75 -2.15 -10.95
C TYR A 148 -4.41 -2.71 -12.21
N LYS A 149 -4.12 -2.11 -13.38
CA LYS A 149 -4.68 -2.54 -14.68
C LYS A 149 -4.21 -3.92 -15.12
N ASN A 150 -3.16 -4.43 -14.52
CA ASN A 150 -2.60 -5.76 -14.80
C ASN A 150 -2.85 -6.78 -13.69
N ASP A 151 -3.81 -6.51 -12.80
CA ASP A 151 -4.22 -7.38 -11.68
C ASP A 151 -3.04 -7.75 -10.75
N LEU A 152 -2.03 -6.88 -10.67
CA LEU A 152 -0.90 -7.02 -9.77
C LEU A 152 -1.17 -6.31 -8.43
N MET A 153 -0.56 -6.81 -7.38
CA MET A 153 -0.65 -6.22 -6.05
C MET A 153 -0.03 -4.82 -6.04
N LEU A 154 -0.78 -3.86 -5.49
CA LEU A 154 -0.30 -2.50 -5.30
C LEU A 154 0.75 -2.44 -4.21
N PRO A 155 1.87 -1.71 -4.43
CA PRO A 155 2.86 -1.51 -3.39
C PRO A 155 2.33 -0.57 -2.30
N GLN A 156 2.85 -0.74 -1.10
CA GLN A 156 2.75 0.26 -0.05
C GLN A 156 3.74 1.39 -0.34
N ILE A 157 3.26 2.62 -0.48
CA ILE A 157 4.08 3.75 -0.98
C ILE A 157 4.63 4.56 0.19
N ALA A 158 5.95 4.70 0.27
CA ALA A 158 6.60 5.56 1.25
C ALA A 158 6.40 7.04 0.92
N ALA A 159 5.63 7.75 1.72
CA ALA A 159 5.31 9.16 1.56
C ALA A 159 5.92 10.01 2.67
N GLY A 160 6.38 11.21 2.35
CA GLY A 160 6.85 12.16 3.36
C GLY A 160 5.73 12.64 4.28
N ILE A 161 6.01 12.79 5.57
CA ILE A 161 5.02 13.22 6.58
C ILE A 161 4.35 14.57 6.26
N ASN A 162 5.01 15.42 5.47
CA ASN A 162 4.45 16.68 5.00
C ASN A 162 3.21 16.51 4.09
N LEU A 163 2.99 15.33 3.54
CA LEU A 163 1.79 15.00 2.75
C LEU A 163 0.65 14.47 3.63
N ASN A 164 0.89 14.23 4.91
CA ASN A 164 -0.12 13.76 5.87
C ASN A 164 -1.06 14.88 6.34
N LEU A 165 -1.66 15.57 5.39
CA LEU A 165 -2.67 16.60 5.64
C LEU A 165 -4.04 15.95 5.92
N PRO A 166 -4.98 16.62 6.60
CA PRO A 166 -6.24 16.02 7.04
C PRO A 166 -7.05 15.30 5.94
N ILE A 167 -7.18 15.89 4.77
CA ILE A 167 -7.92 15.31 3.63
C ILE A 167 -6.97 14.50 2.74
N LEU A 168 -5.90 15.13 2.26
CA LEU A 168 -4.93 14.50 1.37
C LEU A 168 -4.30 13.26 2.00
N GLY A 169 -3.87 13.36 3.26
CA GLY A 169 -3.26 12.25 3.97
C GLY A 169 -4.20 11.04 4.10
N ARG A 170 -5.51 11.27 4.28
CA ARG A 170 -6.51 10.19 4.31
C ARG A 170 -6.63 9.51 2.95
N ILE A 171 -6.72 10.28 1.86
CA ILE A 171 -6.80 9.75 0.49
C ILE A 171 -5.55 8.92 0.18
N LEU A 172 -4.37 9.47 0.47
CA LEU A 172 -3.10 8.77 0.23
C LEU A 172 -2.99 7.47 1.06
N ARG A 173 -3.40 7.48 2.35
CA ARG A 173 -3.44 6.26 3.17
C ARG A 173 -4.35 5.19 2.58
N ASN A 174 -5.53 5.58 2.13
CA ASN A 174 -6.48 4.68 1.53
C ASN A 174 -5.99 4.14 0.18
N GLY A 175 -5.09 4.87 -0.49
CA GLY A 175 -4.39 4.44 -1.70
C GLY A 175 -3.12 3.59 -1.42
N GLY A 176 -2.79 3.31 -0.16
CA GLY A 176 -1.63 2.49 0.20
C GLY A 176 -0.40 3.27 0.65
N ALA A 177 -0.48 4.60 0.83
CA ALA A 177 0.65 5.35 1.35
C ALA A 177 0.83 5.13 2.86
N PHE A 178 2.07 4.86 3.28
CA PHE A 178 2.51 4.99 4.66
C PHE A 178 3.44 6.19 4.80
N PHE A 179 3.44 6.82 5.97
CA PHE A 179 4.15 8.09 6.13
C PHE A 179 5.46 7.94 6.91
N MET A 180 6.48 8.68 6.47
CA MET A 180 7.77 8.71 7.14
C MET A 180 8.24 10.14 7.39
N ARG A 181 8.89 10.36 8.51
CA ARG A 181 9.58 11.63 8.82
C ARG A 181 10.86 11.73 8.01
N ARG A 182 11.30 12.95 7.71
CA ARG A 182 12.54 13.19 6.97
C ARG A 182 13.81 12.78 7.73
N SER A 183 13.76 12.93 9.05
CA SER A 183 14.81 12.50 9.97
C SER A 183 14.15 11.92 11.21
N PHE A 184 14.57 10.73 11.61
CA PHE A 184 14.08 10.03 12.79
C PHE A 184 15.20 9.31 13.56
N SER A 185 16.46 9.50 13.14
CA SER A 185 17.64 8.93 13.83
C SER A 185 17.74 9.32 15.30
N GLU A 186 17.30 10.52 15.65
CA GLU A 186 17.28 11.02 17.03
C GLU A 186 16.13 10.42 17.87
N ASN A 187 15.13 9.80 17.24
CA ASN A 187 13.99 9.21 17.92
C ASN A 187 13.98 7.68 17.75
N ARG A 188 14.72 7.01 18.63
CA ARG A 188 14.92 5.57 18.58
C ARG A 188 13.62 4.76 18.60
N LEU A 189 12.63 5.16 19.41
CA LEU A 189 11.33 4.48 19.44
C LEU A 189 10.61 4.61 18.08
N TYR A 190 10.63 5.81 17.47
CA TYR A 190 10.04 6.00 16.14
C TYR A 190 10.73 5.12 15.09
N SER A 191 12.06 5.06 15.10
CA SER A 191 12.83 4.20 14.19
C SER A 191 12.44 2.73 14.34
N ILE A 192 12.35 2.22 15.57
CA ILE A 192 11.96 0.84 15.83
C ILE A 192 10.55 0.56 15.31
N VAL A 193 9.57 1.43 15.57
CA VAL A 193 8.19 1.28 15.08
C VAL A 193 8.16 1.30 13.56
N PHE A 194 8.94 2.17 12.93
CA PHE A 194 9.02 2.30 11.48
C PHE A 194 9.62 1.05 10.81
N PHE A 195 10.76 0.57 11.28
CA PHE A 195 11.41 -0.61 10.71
C PHE A 195 10.62 -1.90 10.98
N GLU A 196 9.98 -2.03 12.15
CA GLU A 196 9.07 -3.14 12.42
C GLU A 196 7.83 -3.11 11.50
N HIS A 197 7.35 -1.92 11.13
CA HIS A 197 6.28 -1.80 10.14
C HIS A 197 6.74 -2.31 8.76
N LEU A 198 7.90 -1.87 8.27
CA LEU A 198 8.45 -2.33 6.99
C LEU A 198 8.69 -3.85 6.98
N LYS A 199 9.33 -4.36 8.03
CA LYS A 199 9.59 -5.79 8.20
C LYS A 199 8.31 -6.61 8.15
N LYS A 200 7.26 -6.18 8.87
CA LYS A 200 5.96 -6.86 8.86
C LYS A 200 5.26 -6.79 7.51
N LEU A 201 5.38 -5.68 6.76
CA LEU A 201 4.87 -5.58 5.41
C LEU A 201 5.51 -6.63 4.49
N LEU A 202 6.84 -6.71 4.49
CA LEU A 202 7.59 -7.65 3.64
C LEU A 202 7.32 -9.11 4.03
N ILE A 203 7.33 -9.45 5.32
CA ILE A 203 7.03 -10.82 5.80
C ILE A 203 5.63 -11.28 5.36
N ARG A 204 4.68 -10.35 5.25
CA ARG A 204 3.31 -10.65 4.80
C ARG A 204 3.13 -10.59 3.28
N GLY A 205 4.20 -10.54 2.53
CA GLY A 205 4.15 -10.55 1.07
C GLY A 205 3.76 -9.22 0.43
N ASN A 206 3.69 -8.11 1.20
CA ASN A 206 3.39 -6.81 0.62
C ASN A 206 4.60 -6.25 -0.11
N SER A 207 4.39 -5.70 -1.30
CA SER A 207 5.40 -4.94 -2.02
C SER A 207 5.49 -3.50 -1.49
N ILE A 208 6.64 -2.88 -1.65
CA ILE A 208 6.91 -1.52 -1.17
C ILE A 208 7.43 -0.67 -2.33
N GLU A 209 7.00 0.59 -2.39
CA GLU A 209 7.53 1.60 -3.29
C GLU A 209 8.14 2.75 -2.49
N PHE A 210 9.35 3.14 -2.84
CA PHE A 210 9.97 4.34 -2.32
C PHE A 210 10.92 4.95 -3.33
N PHE A 211 11.16 6.26 -3.17
CA PHE A 211 12.05 7.01 -4.05
C PHE A 211 13.41 7.21 -3.36
N PRO A 212 14.45 6.47 -3.78
CA PRO A 212 15.76 6.53 -3.11
C PRO A 212 16.42 7.91 -3.20
N GLU A 213 16.03 8.71 -4.18
CA GLU A 213 16.50 10.08 -4.36
C GLU A 213 16.06 11.02 -3.22
N GLY A 214 14.96 10.70 -2.52
CA GLY A 214 14.38 11.48 -1.41
C GLY A 214 13.85 12.86 -1.78
N ALA A 215 13.97 13.24 -3.07
CA ALA A 215 13.43 14.48 -3.64
C ALA A 215 13.17 14.32 -5.14
N ARG A 216 12.30 15.17 -5.71
CA ARG A 216 12.07 15.17 -7.16
C ARG A 216 13.19 15.86 -7.90
N SER A 217 13.65 15.26 -8.98
CA SER A 217 14.58 15.87 -9.91
C SER A 217 13.92 16.99 -10.69
N ARG A 218 14.44 18.21 -10.59
CA ARG A 218 13.95 19.37 -11.36
C ARG A 218 14.52 19.41 -12.78
N SER A 219 15.70 18.82 -12.97
CA SER A 219 16.40 18.80 -14.27
C SER A 219 16.10 17.56 -15.09
N GLY A 220 15.30 16.62 -14.58
CA GLY A 220 15.05 15.32 -15.19
C GLY A 220 16.20 14.32 -15.06
N LYS A 221 17.36 14.73 -14.52
CA LYS A 221 18.50 13.85 -14.25
C LYS A 221 18.27 13.06 -12.98
N LEU A 222 18.82 11.84 -12.90
CA LEU A 222 18.81 11.04 -11.68
C LEU A 222 19.59 11.78 -10.58
N LEU A 223 19.00 11.85 -9.39
CA LEU A 223 19.66 12.37 -8.21
C LEU A 223 20.42 11.24 -7.48
N PRO A 224 21.50 11.56 -6.74
CA PRO A 224 22.20 10.58 -5.94
C PRO A 224 21.23 9.89 -4.95
N PRO A 225 21.26 8.56 -4.81
CA PRO A 225 20.41 7.85 -3.88
C PRO A 225 20.82 8.13 -2.44
N ARG A 226 19.82 8.20 -1.56
CA ARG A 226 20.00 8.28 -0.11
C ARG A 226 19.73 6.89 0.50
N PRO A 227 20.75 6.19 1.00
CA PRO A 227 20.63 4.78 1.38
C PRO A 227 19.77 4.50 2.62
N GLY A 228 19.27 5.51 3.33
CA GLY A 228 18.64 5.39 4.65
C GLY A 228 17.48 4.40 4.81
N LEU A 229 16.82 3.97 3.74
CA LEU A 229 15.79 2.91 3.78
C LEU A 229 16.35 1.53 3.41
N LEU A 230 17.54 1.47 2.81
CA LEU A 230 18.17 0.23 2.33
C LEU A 230 19.34 -0.20 3.22
N SER A 231 19.74 0.62 4.16
CA SER A 231 20.73 0.33 5.20
C SER A 231 20.04 -0.11 6.49
#